data_b88040ab6a87091ce91008b2157ad1f4
#
_entry.id   b88040ab6a87091ce91008b2157ad1f4
#
_cell.length_a   1.000
_cell.length_b   1.000
_cell.length_c   1.000
_cell.angle_alpha   90.00
_cell.angle_beta   90.00
_cell.angle_gamma   90.00
#
_symmetry.space_group_name_H-M   'P 1'
#
loop_
_entity.id
_entity.type
_entity.pdbx_description
1 polymer ?
#
loop_
_entity_poly.entity_id
_entity_poly.type
_entity_poly.pdbx_seq_one_letter_code
_entity_poly.pdbx_strand_id
1 'polypeptide(L)' 'MFMYGMRLRPFSIGCQPMKGLIRVEEDNTEKYWNILIYANPLNDHEQDDYELDYLGERTEE' A
#
# COMPACT_ATOMS: atom_id res chain seq x y z
N MET A 1 -5.76 -10.55 2.49
CA MET A 1 -5.23 -9.19 2.61
C MET A 1 -4.63 -8.75 1.29
N PHE A 2 -4.63 -7.47 1.03
CA PHE A 2 -4.22 -6.94 -0.26
C PHE A 2 -2.99 -6.06 -0.09
N MET A 3 -1.98 -6.28 -0.93
CA MET A 3 -0.69 -5.60 -0.82
C MET A 3 -0.54 -4.56 -1.92
N TYR A 4 -0.01 -3.39 -1.55
CA TYR A 4 0.24 -2.28 -2.48
C TYR A 4 1.62 -1.71 -2.25
N GLY A 5 2.36 -1.46 -3.33
CA GLY A 5 3.67 -0.83 -3.26
C GLY A 5 3.56 0.68 -3.42
N MET A 6 4.15 1.43 -2.51
CA MET A 6 4.12 2.89 -2.54
C MET A 6 5.24 3.43 -3.42
N ARG A 7 4.88 4.05 -4.55
CA ARG A 7 5.85 4.63 -5.47
C ARG A 7 6.32 6.01 -5.05
N LEU A 8 5.49 6.72 -4.29
CA LEU A 8 5.85 8.05 -3.79
C LEU A 8 6.57 7.96 -2.46
N ARG A 9 7.51 8.87 -2.26
CA ARG A 9 8.21 8.97 -0.99
C ARG A 9 7.24 9.47 0.09
N PRO A 10 7.05 8.71 1.20
CA PRO A 10 6.21 9.18 2.29
C PRO A 10 6.94 10.26 3.10
N PHE A 11 6.38 11.45 3.15
CA PHE A 11 6.94 12.53 3.96
C PHE A 11 5.93 13.19 4.89
N SER A 12 4.72 12.67 4.95
CA SER A 12 3.73 13.19 5.88
C SER A 12 2.70 12.13 6.20
N ILE A 13 2.00 12.33 7.31
CA ILE A 13 0.87 11.46 7.69
C ILE A 13 -0.24 11.69 6.66
N GLY A 14 -0.87 10.59 6.23
CA GLY A 14 -1.98 10.68 5.28
C GLY A 14 -1.57 10.62 3.83
N CYS A 15 -0.31 10.22 3.55
CA CYS A 15 0.13 10.01 2.17
C CYS A 15 -0.39 8.70 1.57
N GLN A 16 -1.21 7.97 2.29
CA GLN A 16 -1.87 6.75 1.83
C GLN A 16 -3.28 6.67 2.42
N PRO A 17 -4.21 5.91 1.77
CA PRO A 17 -5.54 5.71 2.35
C PRO A 17 -5.42 5.01 3.71
N MET A 18 -6.12 5.51 4.71
CA MET A 18 -6.04 4.96 6.07
C MET A 18 -7.14 3.95 6.36
N LYS A 19 -8.26 4.01 5.63
CA LYS A 19 -9.38 3.10 5.86
C LYS A 19 -9.00 1.68 5.45
N GLY A 20 -9.10 0.75 6.40
CA GLY A 20 -8.77 -0.65 6.14
C GLY A 20 -7.29 -0.96 6.14
N LEU A 21 -6.44 0.02 6.39
CA LEU A 21 -5.00 -0.19 6.47
C LEU A 21 -4.68 -1.03 7.72
N ILE A 22 -4.04 -2.18 7.50
CA ILE A 22 -3.67 -3.09 8.58
C ILE A 22 -2.29 -2.75 9.12
N ARG A 23 -1.31 -2.63 8.21
CA ARG A 23 0.05 -2.27 8.60
C ARG A 23 0.85 -1.81 7.40
N VAL A 24 2.01 -1.24 7.67
CA VAL A 24 2.98 -0.82 6.66
C VAL A 24 4.24 -1.65 6.88
N GLU A 25 4.76 -2.23 5.80
CA GLU A 25 5.98 -3.04 5.85
C GLU A 25 7.06 -2.39 4.99
N GLU A 26 8.31 -2.73 5.26
CA GLU A 26 9.43 -2.29 4.42
C GLU A 26 9.49 -3.13 3.16
N ASP A 27 9.90 -2.51 2.04
CA ASP A 27 10.13 -3.23 0.80
C ASP A 27 11.59 -3.67 0.73
N ASN A 28 11.81 -4.98 0.80
CA ASN A 28 13.15 -5.56 0.72
C ASN A 28 13.74 -5.54 -0.70
N THR A 29 12.91 -5.29 -1.71
CA THR A 29 13.37 -5.24 -3.11
C THR A 29 13.86 -3.86 -3.51
N GLU A 30 13.67 -2.86 -2.68
CA GLU A 30 14.02 -1.46 -2.94
C GLU A 30 13.27 -0.85 -4.14
N LYS A 31 12.21 -1.51 -4.59
CA LYS A 31 11.40 -1.04 -5.70
C LYS A 31 10.39 0.02 -5.27
N TYR A 32 9.93 -0.09 -4.03
CA TYR A 32 8.94 0.82 -3.45
C TYR A 32 9.47 1.38 -2.14
N TRP A 33 8.91 2.51 -1.72
CA TRP A 33 9.26 3.08 -0.41
C TRP A 33 8.75 2.21 0.73
N ASN A 34 7.51 1.75 0.61
CA ASN A 34 6.86 0.89 1.60
C ASN A 34 5.87 -0.04 0.92
N ILE A 35 5.51 -1.11 1.63
CA ILE A 35 4.43 -2.01 1.23
C ILE A 35 3.27 -1.77 2.19
N LEU A 36 2.10 -1.46 1.65
CA LEU A 36 0.89 -1.22 2.44
C LEU A 36 0.01 -2.45 2.40
N ILE A 37 -0.48 -2.87 3.56
CA ILE A 37 -1.33 -4.05 3.70
C ILE A 37 -2.73 -3.60 4.09
N TYR A 38 -3.72 -3.96 3.28
CA TYR A 38 -5.12 -3.57 3.48
C TYR A 38 -6.02 -4.77 3.67
N ALA A 39 -7.06 -4.61 4.50
CA ALA A 39 -8.09 -5.63 4.69
C ALA A 39 -8.98 -5.78 3.45
N ASN A 40 -9.19 -4.70 2.71
CA ASN A 40 -10.03 -4.65 1.53
C ASN A 40 -9.26 -4.07 0.35
N PRO A 41 -9.61 -4.46 -0.90
CA PRO A 41 -8.91 -3.91 -2.06
C PRO A 41 -9.24 -2.43 -2.24
N LEU A 42 -8.23 -1.66 -2.67
CA LEU A 42 -8.41 -0.26 -3.02
C LEU A 42 -8.98 -0.17 -4.43
N ASN A 43 -9.80 0.86 -4.69
CA ASN A 43 -10.30 1.09 -6.05
C ASN A 43 -9.21 1.74 -6.91
N ASP A 44 -9.45 1.78 -8.22
CA ASP A 44 -8.47 2.33 -9.17
C ASP A 44 -8.15 3.79 -8.89
N HIS A 45 -9.16 4.55 -8.48
CA HIS A 45 -9.00 5.97 -8.18
C HIS A 45 -8.04 6.18 -6.99
N GLU A 46 -8.18 5.38 -5.95
CA GLU A 46 -7.29 5.45 -4.79
C GLU A 46 -5.87 5.03 -5.15
N GLN A 47 -5.72 4.00 -5.98
CA GLN A 47 -4.41 3.57 -6.44
C GLN A 47 -3.70 4.66 -7.24
N ASP A 48 -4.44 5.37 -8.11
CA ASP A 48 -3.88 6.46 -8.90
C ASP A 48 -3.54 7.68 -8.03
N ASP A 49 -4.45 8.08 -7.15
CA ASP A 49 -4.27 9.27 -6.33
C ASP A 49 -3.07 9.18 -5.40
N TYR A 50 -2.80 7.98 -4.89
CA TYR A 50 -1.71 7.75 -3.96
C TYR A 50 -0.50 7.08 -4.62
N GLU A 51 -0.57 6.87 -5.94
CA GLU A 51 0.46 6.22 -6.73
C GLU A 51 0.90 4.90 -6.13
N LEU A 52 -0.08 4.01 -5.94
CA LEU A 52 0.12 2.68 -5.41
C LEU A 52 0.01 1.64 -6.52
N ASP A 53 0.89 0.64 -6.49
CA ASP A 53 0.82 -0.50 -7.39
C ASP A 53 0.27 -1.70 -6.65
N TYR A 54 -0.74 -2.36 -7.22
CA TYR A 54 -1.29 -3.58 -6.63
C TYR A 54 -0.29 -4.72 -6.79
N LEU A 55 0.15 -5.30 -5.68
CA LEU A 55 1.15 -6.37 -5.67
C LEU A 55 0.56 -7.76 -5.52
N GLY A 56 -0.73 -7.85 -5.27
CA GLY A 56 -1.39 -9.13 -5.11
C GLY A 56 -2.02 -9.30 -3.75
N GLU A 57 -2.60 -10.47 -3.56
CA GLU A 57 -3.28 -10.83 -2.32
C GLU A 57 -2.37 -11.75 -1.50
N ARG A 58 -2.39 -11.57 -0.19
CA ARG A 58 -1.63 -12.40 0.73
C ARG A 58 -2.55 -12.97 1.80
N THR A 59 -2.41 -14.27 2.06
CA THR A 59 -3.12 -14.91 3.16
C THR A 59 -2.25 -14.84 4.41
N GLU A 60 -2.82 -14.38 5.51
CA GLU A 60 -2.15 -14.36 6.80
C GLU A 60 -2.94 -15.14 7.83
N GLU A 61 -2.24 -15.81 8.67
CA GLU A 61 -2.81 -16.59 9.76
C GLU A 61 -2.61 -15.90 11.10
#